data_1d0b93f2ec27f1833db88ca3327280d4
#
_entry.id   1d0b93f2ec27f1833db88ca3327280d4
#
_cell.length_a   1.000
_cell.length_b   1.000
_cell.length_c   1.000
_cell.angle_alpha   90.00
_cell.angle_beta   90.00
_cell.angle_gamma   90.00
#
_symmetry.space_group_name_H-M   'P 1'
#
loop_
_entity.id
_entity.type
_entity.pdbx_description
1 polymer ?
#
loop_
_entity_poly.entity_id
_entity_poly.type
_entity_poly.pdbx_seq_one_letter_code
_entity_poly.pdbx_strand_id
1 'polypeptide(L)'
;MDTAVLRDDMVDSLEHESKACVESDAVSVAMRTVPRHAFLEDERGAYADRAFERFGTRVLAPSTVGRLLEALAPDPDNSVLVVGAGVGYTAAVLAEIVGGRQVQAVDITRRLVYEARENLSEAGYPEVLVNRRDGADGFPSTLLTTGSCSKPQRSGRRRRSSTSSPTTAGS
;
A
#
# COMPACT_ATOMS: atom_id res chain seq x y z
N MET A 1 5.98 18.91 21.79
CA MET A 1 4.68 18.44 21.27
C MET A 1 4.88 16.98 20.95
N ASP A 2 4.00 16.14 21.42
CA ASP A 2 4.12 14.68 21.23
C ASP A 2 3.90 14.34 19.75
N THR A 3 4.74 13.49 19.17
CA THR A 3 4.63 13.05 17.78
C THR A 3 3.34 12.28 17.51
N ALA A 4 2.77 11.65 18.54
CA ALA A 4 1.47 11.00 18.44
C ALA A 4 0.34 12.02 18.19
N VAL A 5 0.34 13.16 18.92
CA VAL A 5 -0.63 14.23 18.70
C VAL A 5 -0.50 14.83 17.30
N LEU A 6 0.75 15.09 16.86
CA LEU A 6 0.98 15.61 15.50
C LEU A 6 0.46 14.65 14.42
N ARG A 7 0.59 13.35 14.65
CA ARG A 7 0.10 12.33 13.73
C ARG A 7 -1.43 12.30 13.67
N ASP A 8 -2.08 12.37 14.81
CA ASP A 8 -3.54 12.41 14.89
C ASP A 8 -4.09 13.69 14.24
N ASP A 9 -3.52 14.84 14.55
CA ASP A 9 -3.88 16.14 13.92
C ASP A 9 -3.68 16.10 12.39
N MET A 10 -2.62 15.45 11.90
CA MET A 10 -2.40 15.25 10.47
C MET A 10 -3.56 14.47 9.86
N VAL A 11 -3.94 13.33 10.43
CA VAL A 11 -5.02 12.49 9.87
C VAL A 11 -6.36 13.20 9.97
N ASP A 12 -6.68 13.84 11.09
CA ASP A 12 -7.91 14.66 11.24
C ASP A 12 -8.01 15.73 10.14
N SER A 13 -6.87 16.37 9.82
CA SER A 13 -6.81 17.34 8.72
C SER A 13 -7.07 16.72 7.35
N LEU A 14 -6.70 15.44 7.13
CA LEU A 14 -6.91 14.73 5.87
C LEU A 14 -8.35 14.22 5.72
N GLU A 15 -9.00 13.88 6.82
CA GLU A 15 -10.40 13.46 6.88
C GLU A 15 -11.37 14.63 6.73
N HIS A 16 -10.92 15.85 7.04
CA HIS A 16 -11.78 17.01 6.99
C HIS A 16 -12.39 17.20 5.59
N GLU A 17 -13.68 17.53 5.54
CA GLU A 17 -14.49 17.68 4.31
C GLU A 17 -13.82 18.53 3.21
N SER A 18 -13.05 19.55 3.60
CA SER A 18 -12.37 20.43 2.64
C SER A 18 -11.22 19.74 1.88
N LYS A 19 -10.67 18.66 2.42
CA LYS A 19 -9.58 17.88 1.79
C LYS A 19 -10.06 16.54 1.25
N ALA A 20 -10.86 15.81 2.04
CA ALA A 20 -11.43 14.49 1.74
C ALA A 20 -10.38 13.56 1.09
N CYS A 21 -9.20 13.45 1.74
CA CYS A 21 -8.09 12.66 1.25
C CYS A 21 -8.04 11.28 1.90
N VAL A 22 -8.72 11.13 3.03
CA VAL A 22 -8.90 9.89 3.79
C VAL A 22 -10.36 9.80 4.14
N GLU A 23 -11.02 8.74 3.70
CA GLU A 23 -12.46 8.52 3.88
C GLU A 23 -12.75 7.17 4.55
N SER A 24 -11.89 6.17 4.33
CA SER A 24 -12.07 4.82 4.90
C SER A 24 -11.40 4.68 6.26
N ASP A 25 -12.06 3.97 7.17
CA ASP A 25 -11.51 3.64 8.49
C ASP A 25 -10.18 2.90 8.40
N ALA A 26 -10.02 2.02 7.40
CA ALA A 26 -8.80 1.24 7.23
C ALA A 26 -7.59 2.12 6.94
N VAL A 27 -7.71 3.11 6.05
CA VAL A 27 -6.64 4.07 5.74
C VAL A 27 -6.39 5.01 6.92
N SER A 28 -7.45 5.50 7.55
CA SER A 28 -7.37 6.35 8.74
C SER A 28 -6.57 5.68 9.86
N VAL A 29 -6.97 4.48 10.27
CA VAL A 29 -6.30 3.71 11.32
C VAL A 29 -4.85 3.41 10.96
N ALA A 30 -4.57 3.00 9.72
CA ALA A 30 -3.22 2.70 9.28
C ALA A 30 -2.32 3.95 9.33
N MET A 31 -2.79 5.10 8.87
CA MET A 31 -2.02 6.35 8.91
C MET A 31 -1.83 6.89 10.34
N ARG A 32 -2.76 6.60 11.27
CA ARG A 32 -2.61 6.91 12.70
C ARG A 32 -1.67 5.95 13.42
N THR A 33 -1.48 4.74 12.92
CA THR A 33 -0.59 3.73 13.50
C THR A 33 0.86 3.95 13.10
N VAL A 34 1.12 4.19 11.81
CA VAL A 34 2.49 4.29 11.26
C VAL A 34 3.17 5.59 11.68
N PRO A 35 4.33 5.53 12.37
CA PRO A 35 5.07 6.72 12.79
C PRO A 35 5.82 7.34 11.61
N ARG A 36 5.20 8.28 10.90
CA ARG A 36 5.78 8.90 9.70
C ARG A 36 7.15 9.53 9.95
N HIS A 37 7.40 10.06 11.15
CA HIS A 37 8.69 10.63 11.52
C HIS A 37 9.84 9.61 11.52
N ALA A 38 9.55 8.31 11.68
CA ALA A 38 10.58 7.26 11.56
C ALA A 38 11.12 7.10 10.12
N PHE A 39 10.47 7.69 9.15
CA PHE A 39 10.85 7.63 7.72
C PHE A 39 11.46 8.93 7.20
N LEU A 40 11.58 9.97 8.03
CA LEU A 40 12.02 11.30 7.64
C LEU A 40 12.97 11.90 8.67
N GLU A 41 13.95 12.68 8.22
CA GLU A 41 14.92 13.34 9.13
C GLU A 41 14.28 14.46 9.96
N ASP A 42 13.29 15.17 9.39
CA ASP A 42 12.56 16.24 10.08
C ASP A 42 11.37 15.65 10.85
N GLU A 43 11.60 15.29 12.10
CA GLU A 43 10.62 14.64 12.97
C GLU A 43 9.31 15.43 13.10
N ARG A 44 9.40 16.76 13.26
CA ARG A 44 8.21 17.62 13.40
C ARG A 44 7.56 17.93 12.06
N GLY A 45 8.38 18.23 11.05
CA GLY A 45 7.90 18.50 9.71
C GLY A 45 7.33 17.27 9.00
N ALA A 46 7.62 16.06 9.50
CA ALA A 46 7.10 14.82 8.96
C ALA A 46 5.56 14.78 8.86
N TYR A 47 4.88 15.48 9.75
CA TYR A 47 3.42 15.52 9.82
C TYR A 47 2.78 16.70 9.08
N ALA A 48 3.61 17.57 8.51
CA ALA A 48 3.11 18.62 7.61
C ALA A 48 2.66 18.01 6.27
N ASP A 49 1.55 18.49 5.73
CA ASP A 49 1.02 18.03 4.44
C ASP A 49 1.84 18.60 3.27
N ARG A 50 3.07 18.13 3.16
CA ARG A 50 4.02 18.49 2.11
C ARG A 50 4.86 17.30 1.67
N ALA A 51 5.35 17.35 0.43
CA ALA A 51 6.33 16.41 -0.08
C ALA A 51 7.74 16.80 0.39
N PHE A 52 8.60 15.81 0.55
CA PHE A 52 10.01 15.98 0.86
C PHE A 52 10.88 15.44 -0.29
N GLU A 53 12.06 15.98 -0.45
CA GLU A 53 13.05 15.43 -1.37
C GLU A 53 14.04 14.54 -0.62
N ARG A 54 14.31 13.37 -1.15
CA ARG A 54 15.29 12.43 -0.60
C ARG A 54 16.03 11.71 -1.73
N PHE A 55 17.35 11.89 -1.81
CA PHE A 55 18.21 11.29 -2.83
C PHE A 55 17.72 11.45 -4.29
N GLY A 56 17.20 12.64 -4.62
CA GLY A 56 16.68 12.93 -5.95
C GLY A 56 15.31 12.34 -6.25
N THR A 57 14.66 11.72 -5.27
CA THR A 57 13.26 11.28 -5.36
C THR A 57 12.38 12.08 -4.41
N ARG A 58 11.07 12.01 -4.65
CA ARG A 58 10.08 12.74 -3.85
C ARG A 58 9.37 11.78 -2.91
N VAL A 59 9.47 12.05 -1.59
CA VAL A 59 8.60 11.44 -0.60
C VAL A 59 7.25 12.15 -0.64
N LEU A 60 6.19 11.39 -0.90
CA LEU A 60 4.85 11.92 -1.11
C LEU A 60 4.30 12.63 0.13
N ALA A 61 3.53 13.70 -0.08
CA ALA A 61 2.77 14.36 0.97
C ALA A 61 1.72 13.39 1.58
N PRO A 62 1.37 13.52 2.86
CA PRO A 62 0.33 12.70 3.49
C PRO A 62 -1.00 12.66 2.72
N SER A 63 -1.46 13.81 2.23
CA SER A 63 -2.68 13.90 1.41
C SER A 63 -2.59 13.09 0.11
N THR A 64 -1.42 13.05 -0.52
CA THR A 64 -1.21 12.25 -1.72
C THR A 64 -1.23 10.76 -1.40
N VAL A 65 -0.60 10.35 -0.29
CA VAL A 65 -0.62 8.96 0.17
C VAL A 65 -2.05 8.53 0.49
N GLY A 66 -2.81 9.33 1.25
CA GLY A 66 -4.20 9.05 1.57
C GLY A 66 -5.05 8.81 0.31
N ARG A 67 -5.02 9.72 -0.65
CA ARG A 67 -5.75 9.57 -1.92
C ARG A 67 -5.35 8.34 -2.73
N LEU A 68 -4.06 8.00 -2.75
CA LEU A 68 -3.60 6.80 -3.43
C LEU A 68 -4.13 5.52 -2.77
N LEU A 69 -4.14 5.48 -1.44
CA LEU A 69 -4.65 4.33 -0.68
C LEU A 69 -6.16 4.20 -0.81
N GLU A 70 -6.92 5.30 -0.79
CA GLU A 70 -8.36 5.29 -1.04
C GLU A 70 -8.68 4.81 -2.45
N ALA A 71 -7.95 5.28 -3.46
CA ALA A 71 -8.12 4.83 -4.84
C ALA A 71 -7.73 3.36 -5.04
N LEU A 72 -6.73 2.88 -4.31
CA LEU A 72 -6.30 1.49 -4.32
C LEU A 72 -7.32 0.58 -3.63
N ALA A 73 -7.99 1.06 -2.59
CA ALA A 73 -8.95 0.33 -1.75
C ALA A 73 -8.44 -1.09 -1.40
N PRO A 74 -7.28 -1.21 -0.71
CA PRO A 74 -6.68 -2.51 -0.44
C PRO A 74 -7.50 -3.29 0.59
N ASP A 75 -7.79 -4.55 0.25
CA ASP A 75 -8.43 -5.49 1.18
C ASP A 75 -7.35 -6.32 1.91
N PRO A 76 -7.61 -6.81 3.15
CA PRO A 76 -6.64 -7.60 3.92
C PRO A 76 -6.08 -8.85 3.22
N ASP A 77 -6.81 -9.39 2.24
CA ASP A 77 -6.39 -10.57 1.47
C ASP A 77 -5.58 -10.22 0.21
N ASN A 78 -5.31 -8.95 -0.03
CA ASN A 78 -4.59 -8.51 -1.22
C ASN A 78 -3.08 -8.59 -1.02
N SER A 79 -2.37 -9.03 -2.06
CA SER A 79 -0.93 -8.85 -2.17
C SER A 79 -0.64 -7.57 -2.94
N VAL A 80 0.21 -6.71 -2.39
CA VAL A 80 0.47 -5.37 -2.93
C VAL A 80 1.94 -5.23 -3.33
N LEU A 81 2.15 -4.69 -4.52
CA LEU A 81 3.48 -4.27 -4.98
C LEU A 81 3.55 -2.75 -5.05
N VAL A 82 4.51 -2.18 -4.33
CA VAL A 82 4.83 -0.75 -4.38
C VAL A 82 6.01 -0.54 -5.33
N VAL A 83 5.76 0.13 -6.44
CA VAL A 83 6.82 0.54 -7.37
C VAL A 83 7.27 1.96 -7.02
N GLY A 84 8.54 2.10 -6.69
CA GLY A 84 9.09 3.31 -6.08
C GLY A 84 8.93 3.27 -4.56
N ALA A 85 9.70 2.41 -3.89
CA ALA A 85 9.62 2.23 -2.43
C ALA A 85 9.92 3.53 -1.67
N GLY A 86 10.77 4.38 -2.23
CA GLY A 86 11.22 5.61 -1.59
C GLY A 86 11.84 5.32 -0.23
N VAL A 87 11.37 6.01 0.79
CA VAL A 87 11.81 5.82 2.19
C VAL A 87 11.07 4.69 2.92
N GLY A 88 10.03 4.09 2.29
CA GLY A 88 9.27 2.96 2.85
C GLY A 88 7.94 3.32 3.52
N TYR A 89 7.60 4.59 3.71
CA TYR A 89 6.39 5.00 4.44
C TYR A 89 5.09 4.45 3.84
N THR A 90 4.89 4.57 2.53
CA THR A 90 3.67 4.06 1.87
C THR A 90 3.55 2.53 2.02
N ALA A 91 4.69 1.82 1.95
CA ALA A 91 4.72 0.38 2.16
C ALA A 91 4.36 -0.01 3.60
N ALA A 92 4.78 0.79 4.60
CA ALA A 92 4.41 0.59 5.99
C ALA A 92 2.90 0.79 6.23
N VAL A 93 2.31 1.85 5.65
CA VAL A 93 0.86 2.09 5.78
C VAL A 93 0.05 0.96 5.11
N LEU A 94 0.49 0.47 3.95
CA LEU A 94 -0.12 -0.70 3.32
C LEU A 94 0.02 -1.96 4.18
N ALA A 95 1.18 -2.14 4.84
CA ALA A 95 1.41 -3.28 5.72
C ALA A 95 0.46 -3.31 6.93
N GLU A 96 0.02 -2.16 7.43
CA GLU A 96 -1.04 -2.08 8.45
C GLU A 96 -2.39 -2.56 7.93
N ILE A 97 -2.70 -2.35 6.66
CA ILE A 97 -3.99 -2.71 6.08
C ILE A 97 -4.02 -4.18 5.65
N VAL A 98 -3.00 -4.64 4.92
CA VAL A 98 -3.01 -5.98 4.29
C VAL A 98 -2.11 -6.99 5.00
N GLY A 99 -1.28 -6.54 5.95
CA GLY A 99 -0.24 -7.33 6.60
C GLY A 99 1.11 -7.24 5.89
N GLY A 100 2.20 -7.20 6.67
CA GLY A 100 3.56 -6.95 6.17
C GLY A 100 4.04 -7.96 5.13
N ARG A 101 3.67 -9.22 5.27
CA ARG A 101 4.03 -10.30 4.31
C ARG A 101 3.37 -10.17 2.95
N GLN A 102 2.28 -9.44 2.87
CA GLN A 102 1.53 -9.20 1.64
C GLN A 102 2.07 -7.99 0.86
N VAL A 103 2.99 -7.23 1.45
CA VAL A 103 3.56 -6.04 0.82
C VAL A 103 4.97 -6.32 0.30
N GLN A 104 5.14 -6.08 -0.99
CA GLN A 104 6.44 -6.03 -1.64
C GLN A 104 6.67 -4.62 -2.18
N ALA A 105 7.90 -4.14 -2.06
CA ALA A 105 8.27 -2.84 -2.59
C ALA A 105 9.54 -2.97 -3.44
N VAL A 106 9.63 -2.15 -4.47
CA VAL A 106 10.82 -2.10 -5.32
C VAL A 106 11.24 -0.66 -5.56
N ASP A 107 12.53 -0.46 -5.67
CA ASP A 107 13.10 0.81 -6.09
C ASP A 107 14.34 0.56 -6.96
N ILE A 108 14.58 1.45 -7.92
CA ILE A 108 15.75 1.40 -8.78
C ILE A 108 17.00 1.91 -8.05
N THR A 109 16.81 2.81 -7.09
CA THR A 109 17.87 3.48 -6.35
C THR A 109 18.34 2.62 -5.18
N ARG A 110 19.56 2.10 -5.25
CA ARG A 110 20.13 1.24 -4.21
C ARG A 110 20.10 1.86 -2.81
N ARG A 111 20.38 3.17 -2.70
CA ARG A 111 20.37 3.88 -1.40
C ARG A 111 18.97 3.88 -0.78
N LEU A 112 17.93 4.12 -1.57
CA LEU A 112 16.54 4.11 -1.11
C LEU A 112 16.11 2.72 -0.65
N VAL A 113 16.54 1.65 -1.35
CA VAL A 113 16.26 0.27 -0.92
C VAL A 113 16.84 -0.03 0.46
N TYR A 114 18.09 0.42 0.73
CA TYR A 114 18.70 0.25 2.05
C TYR A 114 17.96 1.05 3.11
N GLU A 115 17.72 2.34 2.86
CA GLU A 115 17.02 3.23 3.77
C GLU A 115 15.59 2.74 4.06
N ALA A 116 14.85 2.32 3.03
CA ALA A 116 13.50 1.78 3.22
C ALA A 116 13.50 0.52 4.08
N ARG A 117 14.47 -0.37 3.91
CA ARG A 117 14.61 -1.58 4.76
C ARG A 117 14.91 -1.24 6.21
N GLU A 118 15.81 -0.30 6.44
CA GLU A 118 16.19 0.16 7.77
C GLU A 118 14.99 0.83 8.44
N ASN A 119 14.38 1.80 7.81
CA ASN A 119 13.20 2.51 8.31
C ASN A 119 12.04 1.56 8.62
N LEU A 120 11.73 0.63 7.71
CA LEU A 120 10.67 -0.35 7.90
C LEU A 120 10.95 -1.28 9.09
N SER A 121 12.20 -1.73 9.24
CA SER A 121 12.60 -2.58 10.37
C SER A 121 12.49 -1.83 11.69
N GLU A 122 12.95 -0.58 11.75
CA GLU A 122 12.89 0.26 12.95
C GLU A 122 11.46 0.66 13.31
N ALA A 123 10.61 0.90 12.30
CA ALA A 123 9.21 1.23 12.49
C ALA A 123 8.31 0.01 12.84
N GLY A 124 8.88 -1.21 12.87
CA GLY A 124 8.16 -2.42 13.26
C GLY A 124 7.56 -3.23 12.10
N TYR A 125 7.99 -2.99 10.86
CA TYR A 125 7.53 -3.68 9.64
C TYR A 125 8.64 -4.51 8.94
N PRO A 126 9.38 -5.38 9.65
CA PRO A 126 10.50 -6.14 9.06
C PRO A 126 10.04 -7.19 8.02
N GLU A 127 8.75 -7.50 7.98
CA GLU A 127 8.16 -8.49 7.07
C GLU A 127 7.95 -7.94 5.65
N VAL A 128 7.96 -6.61 5.47
CA VAL A 128 7.85 -5.96 4.16
C VAL A 128 9.10 -6.20 3.35
N LEU A 129 8.94 -6.81 2.18
CA LEU A 129 10.06 -7.12 1.29
C LEU A 129 10.37 -5.93 0.39
N VAL A 130 11.55 -5.35 0.54
CA VAL A 130 12.03 -4.29 -0.35
C VAL A 130 13.18 -4.80 -1.22
N ASN A 131 13.03 -4.74 -2.53
CA ASN A 131 14.03 -5.21 -3.48
C ASN A 131 14.47 -4.11 -4.44
N ARG A 132 15.75 -4.17 -4.85
CA ARG A 132 16.24 -3.33 -5.94
C ARG A 132 15.82 -3.96 -7.25
N ARG A 133 14.88 -3.31 -7.97
CA ARG A 133 14.47 -3.70 -9.32
C ARG A 133 13.98 -2.48 -10.10
N ASP A 134 14.08 -2.58 -11.42
CA ASP A 134 13.34 -1.70 -12.31
C ASP A 134 11.89 -2.20 -12.39
N GLY A 135 10.93 -1.34 -12.03
CA GLY A 135 9.51 -1.69 -12.11
C GLY A 135 9.02 -1.94 -13.54
N ALA A 136 9.77 -1.48 -14.54
CA ALA A 136 9.46 -1.72 -15.96
C ALA A 136 9.70 -3.16 -16.42
N ASP A 137 10.54 -3.93 -15.71
CA ASP A 137 10.86 -5.32 -16.05
C ASP A 137 9.74 -6.32 -15.77
N GLY A 138 8.63 -5.85 -15.16
CA GLY A 138 7.49 -6.67 -14.81
C GLY A 138 7.77 -7.68 -13.68
N PHE A 139 6.69 -8.17 -13.05
CA PHE A 139 6.75 -9.27 -12.09
C PHE A 139 5.94 -10.45 -12.60
N PRO A 140 6.50 -11.65 -12.65
CA PRO A 140 5.83 -12.77 -13.30
C PRO A 140 4.61 -13.34 -12.59
N SER A 141 4.16 -12.87 -11.45
CA SER A 141 2.96 -13.47 -10.84
C SER A 141 2.25 -12.68 -9.73
N THR A 142 2.60 -11.46 -9.38
CA THR A 142 1.86 -10.75 -8.34
C THR A 142 1.82 -9.26 -8.68
N LEU A 143 0.70 -8.85 -9.20
CA LEU A 143 0.49 -7.49 -9.68
C LEU A 143 -0.23 -6.66 -8.66
N LEU A 144 0.44 -5.60 -8.23
CA LEU A 144 -0.21 -4.31 -8.07
C LEU A 144 0.85 -3.22 -8.15
N THR A 145 0.87 -2.52 -9.25
CA THR A 145 1.61 -1.26 -9.39
C THR A 145 0.83 -0.15 -8.70
N THR A 146 1.52 0.83 -8.13
CA THR A 146 0.89 2.08 -7.66
C THR A 146 0.01 2.65 -8.77
N GLY A 147 -1.29 2.43 -8.65
CA GLY A 147 -2.28 2.91 -9.61
C GLY A 147 -3.13 1.87 -10.34
N SER A 148 -2.95 0.57 -10.09
CA SER A 148 -3.78 -0.45 -10.73
C SER A 148 -4.10 -1.61 -9.79
N CYS A 149 -5.29 -1.59 -9.22
CA CYS A 149 -5.87 -2.72 -8.51
C CYS A 149 -6.60 -3.61 -9.52
N SER A 150 -6.01 -4.71 -9.94
CA SER A 150 -6.76 -5.75 -10.65
C SER A 150 -7.26 -6.79 -9.65
N LYS A 151 -8.55 -6.76 -9.37
CA LYS A 151 -9.20 -7.83 -8.61
C LYS A 151 -8.94 -9.16 -9.32
N PRO A 152 -8.55 -10.24 -8.60
CA PRO A 152 -8.51 -11.55 -9.19
C PRO A 152 -9.92 -11.92 -9.64
N GLN A 153 -10.13 -12.13 -10.93
CA GLN A 153 -11.36 -12.69 -11.44
C GLN A 153 -11.50 -14.09 -10.85
N ARG A 154 -12.49 -14.28 -10.00
CA ARG A 154 -12.95 -15.62 -9.62
C ARG A 154 -13.35 -16.32 -10.92
N SER A 155 -12.53 -17.25 -11.38
CA SER A 155 -12.91 -18.17 -12.43
C SER A 155 -14.06 -19.03 -11.91
N GLY A 156 -15.27 -18.61 -12.22
CA GLY A 156 -16.46 -19.39 -12.00
C GLY A 156 -16.35 -20.70 -12.78
N ARG A 157 -16.05 -21.78 -12.08
CA ARG A 157 -16.17 -23.14 -12.60
C ARG A 157 -17.64 -23.34 -12.99
N ARG A 158 -17.96 -23.14 -14.28
CA ARG A 158 -19.22 -23.61 -14.83
C ARG A 158 -19.27 -25.13 -14.66
N ARG A 159 -20.02 -25.60 -13.71
CA ARG A 159 -20.47 -26.98 -13.68
C ARG A 159 -21.31 -27.18 -14.94
N ARG A 160 -20.79 -27.96 -15.87
CA ARG A 160 -21.58 -28.55 -16.95
C ARG A 160 -22.47 -29.58 -16.29
N SER A 161 -23.76 -29.28 -16.17
CA SER A 161 -24.81 -30.28 -15.89
C SER A 161 -25.00 -31.07 -17.18
N SER A 162 -24.53 -32.32 -17.18
CA SER A 162 -24.89 -33.31 -18.16
C SER A 162 -26.29 -33.84 -17.80
N THR A 163 -27.30 -33.36 -18.47
CA THR A 163 -28.60 -33.99 -18.51
C THR A 163 -28.56 -35.07 -19.60
N SER A 164 -28.36 -36.29 -19.18
CA SER A 164 -28.64 -37.45 -20.01
C SER A 164 -30.16 -37.73 -19.97
N SER A 165 -30.82 -37.59 -21.11
CA SER A 165 -32.17 -38.02 -21.30
C SER A 165 -32.19 -39.52 -21.58
N PRO A 166 -33.09 -40.33 -20.98
CA PRO A 166 -33.29 -41.74 -21.37
C PRO A 166 -34.24 -41.83 -22.55
N THR A 167 -33.75 -42.47 -23.58
CA THR A 167 -34.58 -42.93 -24.72
C THR A 167 -35.40 -44.12 -24.31
N THR A 168 -36.72 -44.00 -24.31
CA THR A 168 -37.65 -45.11 -24.25
C THR A 168 -37.94 -45.62 -25.65
N ALA A 169 -37.52 -46.86 -25.94
CA ALA A 169 -38.00 -47.62 -27.07
C ALA A 169 -39.30 -48.32 -26.63
N GLY A 170 -40.36 -48.09 -27.37
CA GLY A 170 -41.63 -48.85 -27.28
C GLY A 170 -41.80 -49.71 -28.53
N SER A 171 -42.23 -50.89 -28.35
CA SER A 171 -42.62 -51.88 -29.30
C SER A 171 -43.80 -51.46 -30.13
#